data_f08cb506db6ba9f5f6cda92b820d72d6
#
_entry.id   f08cb506db6ba9f5f6cda92b820d72d6
#
_cell.length_a   1.000
_cell.length_b   1.000
_cell.length_c   1.000
_cell.angle_alpha   90.00
_cell.angle_beta   90.00
_cell.angle_gamma   90.00
#
_symmetry.space_group_name_H-M   'P 1'
#
loop_
_entity.id
_entity.type
_entity.pdbx_description
1 polymer ?
#
loop_
_entity_poly.entity_id
_entity_poly.type
_entity_poly.pdbx_seq_one_letter_code
_entity_poly.pdbx_strand_id
1 'polypeptide(L)'
;MSVLKTQEKLKQPRDLYFCCSIFTFVGLAYYGMKLVLLLFLAEQVSKGGLGLTPAESASMLASFLAWTYFSPVIGGWVSDRFLGPKNCIILGMLMVSIGYFLGYIANSKMDINIMIFLSGLGIGFYKGNLHTMVGNLYTNDDPRKDGAFSITYMATNLGTLFGPLICGLVANEWFAMKSGLSISMYGYRYVFLFSSITVLIGLFFFIFGNRKFYKPLNNDPSNGRESIRKSLEYKKMLASRPLTLIEKKRIIVILVLAFFTVFFWIAYTQASMSIALYTKEHINLTVGNFQIPTSWIDSYNGLLCVILGPISALVWVKLSQTKKGDLSVPKKMSLGFILLAIAFLFMIVAVIQTGTDPNSIHKASVFWVVGFLTFQSIGEICFSPVGYGMVNKLSPEKYISFLMGVWFLGKFAANKLSGYTQAIIDQLGMLQVFIVIPSFLLIFGIILLIMNKKLVELSN
;
A
#
# COMPACT_ATOMS: atom_id res chain seq x y z
N MET A 1 -42.48 -6.41 22.60
CA MET A 1 -41.64 -5.79 23.63
C MET A 1 -40.77 -6.85 24.26
N SER A 2 -39.59 -7.14 23.76
CA SER A 2 -38.50 -7.93 24.42
C SER A 2 -37.40 -8.39 23.44
N VAL A 3 -36.86 -7.51 22.60
CA VAL A 3 -35.67 -7.81 21.79
C VAL A 3 -34.69 -6.61 21.80
N LEU A 4 -34.61 -5.94 22.94
CA LEU A 4 -33.49 -5.06 23.26
C LEU A 4 -32.64 -5.74 24.34
N LYS A 5 -32.23 -6.99 24.12
CA LYS A 5 -31.12 -7.55 24.89
C LYS A 5 -29.86 -6.78 24.50
N THR A 6 -29.40 -5.99 25.47
CA THR A 6 -28.06 -5.45 25.63
C THR A 6 -27.06 -6.20 24.74
N GLN A 7 -26.64 -5.58 23.63
CA GLN A 7 -25.39 -5.96 22.97
C GLN A 7 -24.28 -5.63 23.98
N GLU A 8 -23.92 -6.57 24.83
CA GLU A 8 -22.61 -6.55 25.46
C GLU A 8 -21.60 -6.34 24.32
N LYS A 9 -20.88 -5.23 24.39
CA LYS A 9 -19.80 -4.95 23.44
C LYS A 9 -18.82 -6.10 23.56
N LEU A 10 -18.94 -7.10 22.69
CA LEU A 10 -18.04 -8.26 22.63
C LEU A 10 -16.62 -7.73 22.43
N LYS A 11 -15.82 -7.78 23.51
CA LYS A 11 -14.44 -7.31 23.48
C LYS A 11 -13.63 -8.15 22.51
N GLN A 12 -12.74 -7.53 21.77
CA GLN A 12 -11.77 -8.21 20.91
C GLN A 12 -10.81 -9.06 21.76
N PRO A 13 -10.38 -10.23 21.26
CA PRO A 13 -9.41 -11.08 21.98
C PRO A 13 -8.07 -10.36 22.11
N ARG A 14 -7.35 -10.61 23.21
CA ARG A 14 -6.02 -10.01 23.44
C ARG A 14 -5.00 -10.41 22.37
N ASP A 15 -5.16 -11.58 21.80
CA ASP A 15 -4.33 -12.16 20.74
C ASP A 15 -4.37 -11.31 19.46
N LEU A 16 -5.47 -10.60 19.20
CA LEU A 16 -5.57 -9.63 18.11
C LEU A 16 -4.54 -8.50 18.27
N TYR A 17 -4.42 -7.92 19.48
CA TYR A 17 -3.50 -6.81 19.71
C TYR A 17 -2.04 -7.24 19.58
N PHE A 18 -1.75 -8.49 19.91
CA PHE A 18 -0.44 -9.10 19.61
C PHE A 18 -0.19 -9.13 18.09
N CYS A 19 -1.13 -9.61 17.28
CA CYS A 19 -1.01 -9.58 15.83
C CYS A 19 -0.86 -8.14 15.30
N CYS A 20 -1.66 -7.20 15.83
CA CYS A 20 -1.60 -5.78 15.46
C CYS A 20 -0.22 -5.14 15.69
N SER A 21 0.44 -5.46 16.81
CA SER A 21 1.78 -4.95 17.07
C SER A 21 2.80 -5.41 16.03
N ILE A 22 2.70 -6.65 15.52
CA ILE A 22 3.56 -7.12 14.43
C ILE A 22 3.30 -6.34 13.15
N PHE A 23 2.02 -6.08 12.80
CA PHE A 23 1.68 -5.24 11.64
C PHE A 23 2.27 -3.83 11.77
N THR A 24 2.28 -3.26 12.99
CA THR A 24 2.89 -1.94 13.24
C THR A 24 4.40 -1.99 13.02
N PHE A 25 5.13 -2.98 13.55
CA PHE A 25 6.59 -3.10 13.36
C PHE A 25 6.97 -3.24 11.89
N VAL A 26 6.33 -4.18 11.16
CA VAL A 26 6.65 -4.39 9.74
C VAL A 26 6.19 -3.21 8.87
N GLY A 27 5.08 -2.56 9.24
CA GLY A 27 4.58 -1.36 8.58
C GLY A 27 5.54 -0.18 8.74
N LEU A 28 6.01 0.07 9.97
CA LEU A 28 6.96 1.14 10.29
C LEU A 28 8.27 0.98 9.48
N ALA A 29 8.82 -0.24 9.44
CA ALA A 29 10.03 -0.52 8.68
C ALA A 29 9.82 -0.35 7.16
N TYR A 30 8.73 -0.92 6.62
CA TYR A 30 8.43 -0.89 5.19
C TYR A 30 8.16 0.53 4.67
N TYR A 31 7.21 1.23 5.29
CA TYR A 31 6.81 2.56 4.84
C TYR A 31 7.91 3.60 5.14
N GLY A 32 8.63 3.45 6.25
CA GLY A 32 9.76 4.30 6.59
C GLY A 32 10.89 4.24 5.56
N MET A 33 11.23 3.03 5.10
CA MET A 33 12.30 2.83 4.14
C MET A 33 11.89 3.14 2.70
N LYS A 34 10.61 2.93 2.33
CA LYS A 34 10.12 2.93 0.95
C LYS A 34 10.55 4.18 0.15
N LEU A 35 10.25 5.37 0.66
CA LEU A 35 10.60 6.61 -0.05
C LEU A 35 12.07 6.95 0.10
N VAL A 36 12.69 6.62 1.24
CA VAL A 36 14.12 6.83 1.46
C VAL A 36 14.95 5.98 0.49
N LEU A 37 14.50 4.81 0.08
CA LEU A 37 15.14 4.01 -0.98
C LEU A 37 15.30 4.81 -2.27
N LEU A 38 14.23 5.47 -2.75
CA LEU A 38 14.29 6.31 -3.95
C LEU A 38 15.32 7.43 -3.78
N LEU A 39 15.26 8.16 -2.65
CA LEU A 39 16.14 9.28 -2.37
C LEU A 39 17.61 8.86 -2.25
N PHE A 40 17.87 7.70 -1.64
CA PHE A 40 19.21 7.10 -1.54
C PHE A 40 19.78 6.73 -2.91
N LEU A 41 18.95 6.15 -3.79
CA LEU A 41 19.37 5.75 -5.11
C LEU A 41 19.73 6.96 -5.99
N ALA A 42 18.90 8.02 -5.93
CA ALA A 42 19.05 9.20 -6.79
C ALA A 42 20.08 10.22 -6.27
N GLU A 43 20.37 10.23 -4.96
CA GLU A 43 21.29 11.21 -4.36
C GLU A 43 22.74 10.97 -4.81
N GLN A 44 23.49 12.05 -4.92
CA GLN A 44 24.92 12.02 -5.24
C GLN A 44 25.72 11.19 -4.23
N VAL A 45 26.74 10.48 -4.71
CA VAL A 45 27.63 9.66 -3.85
C VAL A 45 28.30 10.54 -2.78
N SER A 46 28.72 11.75 -3.13
CA SER A 46 29.31 12.71 -2.19
C SER A 46 28.37 13.13 -1.06
N LYS A 47 27.06 12.99 -1.27
CA LYS A 47 26.01 13.29 -0.29
C LYS A 47 25.40 12.06 0.36
N GLY A 48 26.06 10.88 0.21
CA GLY A 48 25.63 9.65 0.88
C GLY A 48 24.65 8.78 0.11
N GLY A 49 24.39 9.07 -1.18
CA GLY A 49 23.57 8.27 -2.08
C GLY A 49 24.37 7.31 -2.97
N LEU A 50 23.73 6.75 -4.00
CA LEU A 50 24.35 5.88 -5.00
C LEU A 50 24.59 6.59 -6.35
N GLY A 51 24.07 7.80 -6.56
CA GLY A 51 24.29 8.61 -7.77
C GLY A 51 23.65 8.01 -9.02
N LEU A 52 22.60 7.21 -8.91
CA LEU A 52 21.88 6.69 -10.05
C LEU A 52 20.99 7.77 -10.68
N THR A 53 20.69 7.60 -11.96
CA THR A 53 19.76 8.50 -12.65
C THR A 53 18.36 8.44 -12.02
N PRO A 54 17.57 9.53 -12.10
CA PRO A 54 16.18 9.54 -11.61
C PRO A 54 15.34 8.39 -12.18
N ALA A 55 15.51 8.08 -13.49
CA ALA A 55 14.81 6.99 -14.16
C ALA A 55 15.20 5.60 -13.62
N GLU A 56 16.50 5.35 -13.40
CA GLU A 56 16.96 4.10 -12.78
C GLU A 56 16.44 3.93 -11.34
N SER A 57 16.51 5.00 -10.58
CA SER A 57 16.05 5.03 -9.18
C SER A 57 14.53 4.73 -9.07
N ALA A 58 13.72 5.37 -9.92
CA ALA A 58 12.28 5.12 -10.01
C ALA A 58 11.98 3.68 -10.46
N SER A 59 12.71 3.15 -11.45
CA SER A 59 12.55 1.76 -11.93
C SER A 59 12.90 0.73 -10.87
N MET A 60 13.92 0.96 -10.04
CA MET A 60 14.30 0.08 -8.94
C MET A 60 13.27 0.11 -7.81
N LEU A 61 12.79 1.31 -7.42
CA LEU A 61 11.68 1.43 -6.46
C LEU A 61 10.42 0.75 -6.99
N ALA A 62 10.07 0.95 -8.27
CA ALA A 62 8.94 0.29 -8.92
C ALA A 62 9.04 -1.24 -8.84
N SER A 63 10.25 -1.79 -9.03
CA SER A 63 10.51 -3.22 -8.90
C SER A 63 10.30 -3.72 -7.47
N PHE A 64 10.79 -2.98 -6.46
CA PHE A 64 10.55 -3.28 -5.06
C PHE A 64 9.04 -3.28 -4.74
N LEU A 65 8.31 -2.25 -5.14
CA LEU A 65 6.87 -2.15 -4.92
C LEU A 65 6.10 -3.28 -5.63
N ALA A 66 6.47 -3.61 -6.87
CA ALA A 66 5.85 -4.70 -7.61
C ALA A 66 6.03 -6.04 -6.89
N TRP A 67 7.24 -6.36 -6.42
CA TRP A 67 7.50 -7.58 -5.65
C TRP A 67 6.58 -7.73 -4.44
N THR A 68 6.22 -6.64 -3.74
CA THR A 68 5.35 -6.69 -2.56
C THR A 68 3.91 -7.15 -2.86
N TYR A 69 3.49 -7.12 -4.13
CA TYR A 69 2.18 -7.60 -4.59
C TYR A 69 2.23 -8.98 -5.27
N PHE A 70 3.37 -9.36 -5.82
CA PHE A 70 3.54 -10.67 -6.44
C PHE A 70 3.96 -11.75 -5.44
N SER A 71 4.91 -11.45 -4.58
CA SER A 71 5.51 -12.42 -3.64
C SER A 71 4.53 -13.06 -2.64
N PRO A 72 3.40 -12.43 -2.23
CA PRO A 72 2.40 -13.09 -1.39
C PRO A 72 1.79 -14.35 -2.01
N VAL A 73 1.77 -14.46 -3.33
CA VAL A 73 1.32 -15.67 -4.04
C VAL A 73 2.28 -16.83 -3.75
N ILE A 74 3.59 -16.55 -3.83
CA ILE A 74 4.64 -17.55 -3.51
C ILE A 74 4.59 -17.90 -2.02
N GLY A 75 4.55 -16.87 -1.14
CA GLY A 75 4.51 -17.06 0.31
C GLY A 75 3.29 -17.84 0.79
N GLY A 76 2.12 -17.59 0.22
CA GLY A 76 0.89 -18.34 0.51
C GLY A 76 1.01 -19.80 0.06
N TRP A 77 1.49 -20.05 -1.16
CA TRP A 77 1.69 -21.39 -1.67
C TRP A 77 2.67 -22.22 -0.83
N VAL A 78 3.80 -21.61 -0.42
CA VAL A 78 4.79 -22.27 0.46
C VAL A 78 4.22 -22.51 1.86
N SER A 79 3.44 -21.56 2.38
CA SER A 79 2.76 -21.71 3.66
C SER A 79 1.79 -22.87 3.68
N ASP A 80 0.95 -22.97 2.65
CA ASP A 80 -0.13 -23.99 2.61
C ASP A 80 0.41 -25.40 2.44
N ARG A 81 1.57 -25.56 1.74
CA ARG A 81 2.09 -26.90 1.39
C ARG A 81 3.23 -27.39 2.29
N PHE A 82 4.07 -26.47 2.80
CA PHE A 82 5.35 -26.89 3.41
C PHE A 82 5.56 -26.39 4.83
N LEU A 83 5.44 -25.08 5.08
CA LEU A 83 5.96 -24.47 6.31
C LEU A 83 4.89 -24.11 7.34
N GLY A 84 3.65 -23.91 6.91
CA GLY A 84 2.59 -23.32 7.71
C GLY A 84 2.79 -21.80 7.96
N PRO A 85 1.72 -21.10 8.39
CA PRO A 85 1.73 -19.63 8.51
C PRO A 85 2.81 -19.10 9.45
N LYS A 86 3.00 -19.73 10.60
CA LYS A 86 3.96 -19.30 11.62
C LYS A 86 5.41 -19.30 11.11
N ASN A 87 5.85 -20.41 10.49
CA ASN A 87 7.24 -20.52 10.03
C ASN A 87 7.47 -19.62 8.81
N CYS A 88 6.47 -19.44 7.96
CA CYS A 88 6.53 -18.47 6.86
C CYS A 88 6.67 -17.04 7.37
N ILE A 89 6.00 -16.64 8.45
CA ILE A 89 6.17 -15.31 9.05
C ILE A 89 7.59 -15.15 9.56
N ILE A 90 8.13 -16.13 10.30
CA ILE A 90 9.50 -16.08 10.84
C ILE A 90 10.51 -15.95 9.70
N LEU A 91 10.43 -16.83 8.69
CA LEU A 91 11.32 -16.81 7.54
C LEU A 91 11.23 -15.48 6.78
N GLY A 92 9.99 -15.01 6.53
CA GLY A 92 9.74 -13.77 5.81
C GLY A 92 10.31 -12.54 6.52
N MET A 93 10.07 -12.42 7.83
CA MET A 93 10.63 -11.31 8.62
C MET A 93 12.15 -11.37 8.69
N LEU A 94 12.75 -12.56 8.80
CA LEU A 94 14.20 -12.74 8.77
C LEU A 94 14.78 -12.29 7.42
N MET A 95 14.17 -12.74 6.30
CA MET A 95 14.57 -12.33 4.94
C MET A 95 14.50 -10.80 4.76
N VAL A 96 13.43 -10.17 5.25
CA VAL A 96 13.27 -8.70 5.17
C VAL A 96 14.35 -8.00 5.97
N SER A 97 14.61 -8.46 7.20
CA SER A 97 15.65 -7.86 8.04
C SER A 97 17.04 -7.96 7.42
N ILE A 98 17.41 -9.15 6.92
CA ILE A 98 18.68 -9.35 6.20
C ILE A 98 18.71 -8.48 4.93
N GLY A 99 17.62 -8.43 4.16
CA GLY A 99 17.53 -7.58 2.99
C GLY A 99 17.78 -6.11 3.31
N TYR A 100 17.14 -5.56 4.32
CA TYR A 100 17.37 -4.17 4.74
C TYR A 100 18.79 -3.96 5.29
N PHE A 101 19.35 -4.92 5.99
CA PHE A 101 20.76 -4.83 6.42
C PHE A 101 21.72 -4.79 5.22
N LEU A 102 21.45 -5.57 4.16
CA LEU A 102 22.21 -5.47 2.91
C LEU A 102 22.10 -4.07 2.29
N GLY A 103 20.93 -3.42 2.39
CA GLY A 103 20.74 -2.04 1.98
C GLY A 103 21.62 -1.04 2.75
N TYR A 104 21.87 -1.28 4.05
CA TYR A 104 22.77 -0.45 4.86
C TYR A 104 24.22 -0.51 4.36
N ILE A 105 24.72 -1.69 4.00
CA ILE A 105 26.09 -1.91 3.53
C ILE A 105 26.25 -1.77 2.01
N ALA A 106 25.15 -1.54 1.27
CA ALA A 106 25.15 -1.48 -0.19
C ALA A 106 26.03 -0.36 -0.74
N ASN A 107 26.88 -0.68 -1.73
CA ASN A 107 27.74 0.26 -2.43
C ASN A 107 27.52 0.23 -3.96
N SER A 108 26.71 -0.69 -4.44
CA SER A 108 26.46 -0.88 -5.86
C SER A 108 24.96 -1.09 -6.16
N LYS A 109 24.60 -0.87 -7.44
CA LYS A 109 23.27 -1.19 -7.95
C LYS A 109 22.92 -2.67 -7.76
N MET A 110 23.90 -3.57 -7.82
CA MET A 110 23.72 -5.00 -7.66
C MET A 110 23.32 -5.34 -6.21
N ASP A 111 23.97 -4.72 -5.22
CA ASP A 111 23.65 -4.93 -3.81
C ASP A 111 22.18 -4.56 -3.51
N ILE A 112 21.74 -3.43 -4.09
CA ILE A 112 20.34 -3.00 -3.94
C ILE A 112 19.37 -3.95 -4.65
N ASN A 113 19.71 -4.51 -5.81
CA ASN A 113 18.88 -5.50 -6.46
C ASN A 113 18.72 -6.76 -5.59
N ILE A 114 19.79 -7.21 -4.93
CA ILE A 114 19.74 -8.33 -3.97
C ILE A 114 18.86 -7.97 -2.77
N MET A 115 19.01 -6.75 -2.22
CA MET A 115 18.16 -6.23 -1.16
C MET A 115 16.69 -6.23 -1.56
N ILE A 116 16.35 -5.69 -2.74
CA ILE A 116 14.99 -5.63 -3.29
C ILE A 116 14.40 -7.03 -3.44
N PHE A 117 15.15 -7.96 -4.02
CA PHE A 117 14.71 -9.34 -4.21
C PHE A 117 14.44 -10.02 -2.88
N LEU A 118 15.40 -9.98 -1.95
CA LEU A 118 15.31 -10.68 -0.68
C LEU A 118 14.20 -10.10 0.21
N SER A 119 14.17 -8.77 0.35
CA SER A 119 13.14 -8.10 1.17
C SER A 119 11.75 -8.20 0.52
N GLY A 120 11.64 -8.05 -0.80
CA GLY A 120 10.39 -8.20 -1.51
C GLY A 120 9.81 -9.61 -1.40
N LEU A 121 10.65 -10.65 -1.53
CA LEU A 121 10.24 -12.03 -1.32
C LEU A 121 9.82 -12.28 0.14
N GLY A 122 10.60 -11.79 1.10
CA GLY A 122 10.30 -11.89 2.53
C GLY A 122 8.97 -11.24 2.91
N ILE A 123 8.62 -10.08 2.32
CA ILE A 123 7.32 -9.43 2.50
C ILE A 123 6.19 -10.38 2.08
N GLY A 124 6.34 -11.08 0.98
CA GLY A 124 5.35 -12.07 0.53
C GLY A 124 5.14 -13.20 1.52
N PHE A 125 6.20 -13.67 2.15
CA PHE A 125 6.13 -14.76 3.12
C PHE A 125 5.39 -14.37 4.40
N TYR A 126 5.56 -13.16 4.93
CA TYR A 126 4.88 -12.79 6.17
C TYR A 126 3.51 -12.15 5.96
N LYS A 127 3.32 -11.32 4.92
CA LYS A 127 2.17 -10.41 4.79
C LYS A 127 0.82 -11.13 4.74
N GLY A 128 0.67 -12.10 3.87
CA GLY A 128 -0.54 -12.91 3.77
C GLY A 128 -0.77 -13.78 5.01
N ASN A 129 0.29 -14.36 5.53
CA ASN A 129 0.24 -15.27 6.67
C ASN A 129 -0.11 -14.57 7.99
N LEU A 130 0.26 -13.30 8.18
CA LEU A 130 -0.20 -12.49 9.32
C LEU A 130 -1.72 -12.28 9.28
N HIS A 131 -2.30 -12.00 8.10
CA HIS A 131 -3.76 -11.91 7.96
C HIS A 131 -4.46 -13.24 8.24
N THR A 132 -3.87 -14.36 7.79
CA THR A 132 -4.36 -15.70 8.11
C THR A 132 -4.36 -15.94 9.62
N MET A 133 -3.31 -15.54 10.34
CA MET A 133 -3.27 -15.66 11.80
C MET A 133 -4.39 -14.86 12.47
N VAL A 134 -4.67 -13.63 12.04
CA VAL A 134 -5.80 -12.84 12.55
C VAL A 134 -7.12 -13.57 12.27
N GLY A 135 -7.32 -14.08 11.06
CA GLY A 135 -8.52 -14.83 10.70
C GLY A 135 -8.77 -16.07 11.56
N ASN A 136 -7.70 -16.75 11.98
CA ASN A 136 -7.75 -17.97 12.81
C ASN A 136 -8.13 -17.71 14.30
N LEU A 137 -8.20 -16.45 14.72
CA LEU A 137 -8.68 -16.08 16.06
C LEU A 137 -10.21 -16.09 16.15
N TYR A 138 -10.92 -16.23 15.04
CA TYR A 138 -12.38 -16.14 14.96
C TYR A 138 -12.97 -17.34 14.22
N THR A 139 -14.19 -17.71 14.59
CA THR A 139 -15.01 -18.61 13.77
C THR A 139 -15.53 -17.87 12.52
N ASN A 140 -16.06 -18.61 11.55
CA ASN A 140 -16.56 -17.98 10.32
C ASN A 140 -17.76 -17.05 10.56
N ASP A 141 -18.56 -17.33 11.55
CA ASP A 141 -19.79 -16.59 11.88
C ASP A 141 -19.58 -15.58 13.03
N ASP A 142 -18.34 -15.36 13.48
CA ASP A 142 -18.07 -14.41 14.56
C ASP A 142 -18.22 -12.95 14.07
N PRO A 143 -19.18 -12.19 14.58
CA PRO A 143 -19.44 -10.80 14.14
C PRO A 143 -18.27 -9.84 14.44
N ARG A 144 -17.30 -10.23 15.28
CA ARG A 144 -16.12 -9.43 15.62
C ARG A 144 -15.04 -9.49 14.54
N LYS A 145 -15.10 -10.47 13.62
CA LYS A 145 -14.06 -10.74 12.62
C LYS A 145 -13.79 -9.54 11.72
N ASP A 146 -14.84 -8.89 11.22
CA ASP A 146 -14.71 -7.71 10.37
C ASP A 146 -14.07 -6.52 11.11
N GLY A 147 -14.46 -6.34 12.37
CA GLY A 147 -13.85 -5.34 13.25
C GLY A 147 -12.37 -5.62 13.50
N ALA A 148 -11.97 -6.89 13.61
CA ALA A 148 -10.57 -7.27 13.79
C ALA A 148 -9.70 -6.89 12.58
N PHE A 149 -10.17 -7.13 11.36
CA PHE A 149 -9.45 -6.70 10.15
C PHE A 149 -9.37 -5.17 10.04
N SER A 150 -10.40 -4.45 10.49
CA SER A 150 -10.35 -2.98 10.57
C SER A 150 -9.28 -2.49 11.55
N ILE A 151 -9.16 -3.11 12.72
CA ILE A 151 -8.12 -2.79 13.71
C ILE A 151 -6.73 -3.12 13.16
N THR A 152 -6.58 -4.24 12.45
CA THR A 152 -5.32 -4.63 11.79
C THR A 152 -4.91 -3.61 10.71
N TYR A 153 -5.87 -3.12 9.94
CA TYR A 153 -5.65 -2.04 8.98
C TYR A 153 -5.19 -0.74 9.65
N MET A 154 -5.81 -0.35 10.78
CA MET A 154 -5.37 0.80 11.58
C MET A 154 -3.93 0.61 12.09
N ALA A 155 -3.58 -0.58 12.58
CA ALA A 155 -2.22 -0.89 13.04
C ALA A 155 -1.18 -0.73 11.92
N THR A 156 -1.52 -1.15 10.68
CA THR A 156 -0.67 -0.92 9.51
C THR A 156 -0.51 0.57 9.21
N ASN A 157 -1.60 1.35 9.31
CA ASN A 157 -1.58 2.80 9.07
C ASN A 157 -0.78 3.58 10.12
N LEU A 158 -0.68 3.10 11.36
CA LEU A 158 0.27 3.65 12.33
C LEU A 158 1.72 3.51 11.81
N GLY A 159 2.06 2.38 11.20
CA GLY A 159 3.35 2.21 10.53
C GLY A 159 3.54 3.18 9.35
N THR A 160 2.50 3.41 8.55
CA THR A 160 2.53 4.36 7.42
C THR A 160 2.72 5.80 7.90
N LEU A 161 2.14 6.16 9.03
CA LEU A 161 2.27 7.51 9.60
C LEU A 161 3.64 7.72 10.24
N PHE A 162 4.03 6.84 11.18
CA PHE A 162 5.24 7.04 11.98
C PHE A 162 6.53 6.58 11.29
N GLY A 163 6.47 5.60 10.38
CA GLY A 163 7.63 5.09 9.68
C GLY A 163 8.40 6.18 8.94
N PRO A 164 7.79 6.88 7.96
CA PRO A 164 8.48 7.93 7.22
C PRO A 164 8.83 9.14 8.09
N LEU A 165 8.05 9.45 9.15
CA LEU A 165 8.40 10.52 10.10
C LEU A 165 9.73 10.22 10.80
N ILE A 166 9.86 9.04 11.41
CA ILE A 166 11.08 8.63 12.13
C ILE A 166 12.24 8.47 11.14
N CYS A 167 12.02 7.79 10.02
CA CYS A 167 13.07 7.57 9.03
C CYS A 167 13.53 8.88 8.37
N GLY A 168 12.65 9.87 8.23
CA GLY A 168 13.02 11.22 7.80
C GLY A 168 13.96 11.90 8.79
N LEU A 169 13.69 11.80 10.09
CA LEU A 169 14.59 12.33 11.13
C LEU A 169 15.92 11.55 11.16
N VAL A 170 15.90 10.23 11.03
CA VAL A 170 17.12 9.42 10.92
C VAL A 170 18.00 9.89 9.75
N ALA A 171 17.39 10.12 8.58
CA ALA A 171 18.11 10.47 7.36
C ALA A 171 18.61 11.91 7.34
N ASN A 172 17.82 12.87 7.88
CA ASN A 172 18.06 14.30 7.69
C ASN A 172 18.57 15.00 8.96
N GLU A 173 18.38 14.42 10.16
CA GLU A 173 18.75 15.02 11.43
C GLU A 173 19.75 14.19 12.22
N TRP A 174 19.42 12.96 12.62
CA TRP A 174 20.17 12.20 13.59
C TRP A 174 21.50 11.67 13.06
N PHE A 175 21.53 11.27 11.80
CA PHE A 175 22.73 10.69 11.16
C PHE A 175 23.18 11.49 9.92
N ALA A 176 22.61 12.69 9.71
CA ALA A 176 23.06 13.60 8.67
C ALA A 176 24.27 14.42 9.15
N MET A 177 25.19 14.69 8.24
CA MET A 177 26.23 15.71 8.46
C MET A 177 25.71 17.04 7.92
N LYS A 178 25.73 18.08 8.74
CA LYS A 178 25.24 19.40 8.39
C LYS A 178 26.38 20.42 8.33
N SER A 179 26.28 21.34 7.36
CA SER A 179 27.13 22.52 7.29
C SER A 179 26.21 23.76 7.31
N GLY A 180 26.06 24.35 8.50
CA GLY A 180 25.04 25.36 8.74
C GLY A 180 23.62 24.79 8.61
N LEU A 181 22.80 25.41 7.77
CA LEU A 181 21.43 24.97 7.48
C LEU A 181 21.37 23.91 6.35
N SER A 182 22.46 23.66 5.63
CA SER A 182 22.51 22.71 4.53
C SER A 182 22.99 21.34 4.99
N ILE A 183 22.41 20.27 4.42
CA ILE A 183 22.87 18.90 4.66
C ILE A 183 24.01 18.62 3.68
N SER A 184 25.20 18.38 4.22
CA SER A 184 26.38 17.99 3.43
C SER A 184 26.36 16.49 3.10
N MET A 185 25.84 15.65 4.00
CA MET A 185 25.72 14.21 3.80
C MET A 185 24.47 13.67 4.51
N TYR A 186 23.63 12.94 3.79
CA TYR A 186 22.41 12.35 4.33
C TYR A 186 22.68 11.02 5.03
N GLY A 187 21.93 10.74 6.09
CA GLY A 187 21.98 9.46 6.82
C GLY A 187 21.10 8.36 6.21
N TYR A 188 20.90 8.32 4.90
CA TYR A 188 20.00 7.36 4.23
C TYR A 188 20.32 5.89 4.56
N ARG A 189 21.59 5.53 4.66
CA ARG A 189 22.02 4.16 4.99
C ARG A 189 21.52 3.73 6.37
N TYR A 190 21.52 4.63 7.33
CA TYR A 190 21.06 4.33 8.69
C TYR A 190 19.54 4.07 8.75
N VAL A 191 18.77 4.53 7.76
CA VAL A 191 17.35 4.19 7.64
C VAL A 191 17.16 2.71 7.32
N PHE A 192 18.00 2.13 6.45
CA PHE A 192 17.96 0.69 6.20
C PHE A 192 18.33 -0.11 7.45
N LEU A 193 19.36 0.33 8.19
CA LEU A 193 19.75 -0.30 9.46
C LEU A 193 18.61 -0.20 10.49
N PHE A 194 18.02 0.99 10.67
CA PHE A 194 16.87 1.20 11.55
C PHE A 194 15.69 0.29 11.17
N SER A 195 15.38 0.19 9.90
CA SER A 195 14.29 -0.66 9.39
C SER A 195 14.60 -2.15 9.62
N SER A 196 15.85 -2.58 9.42
CA SER A 196 16.31 -3.94 9.72
C SER A 196 16.14 -4.29 11.20
N ILE A 197 16.61 -3.42 12.09
CA ILE A 197 16.49 -3.59 13.55
C ILE A 197 15.01 -3.61 13.96
N THR A 198 14.18 -2.73 13.40
CA THR A 198 12.75 -2.68 13.70
C THR A 198 12.05 -4.00 13.34
N VAL A 199 12.37 -4.59 12.17
CA VAL A 199 11.83 -5.90 11.78
C VAL A 199 12.36 -7.01 12.71
N LEU A 200 13.65 -6.98 13.11
CA LEU A 200 14.21 -7.94 14.07
C LEU A 200 13.51 -7.86 15.42
N ILE A 201 13.27 -6.66 15.95
CA ILE A 201 12.53 -6.48 17.21
C ILE A 201 11.13 -7.09 17.06
N GLY A 202 10.44 -6.81 15.96
CA GLY A 202 9.15 -7.41 15.64
C GLY A 202 9.22 -8.94 15.54
N LEU A 203 10.27 -9.49 14.96
CA LEU A 203 10.52 -10.94 14.85
C LEU A 203 10.75 -11.58 16.23
N PHE A 204 11.59 -11.00 17.07
CA PHE A 204 11.77 -11.47 18.44
C PHE A 204 10.48 -11.41 19.24
N PHE A 205 9.75 -10.30 19.14
CA PHE A 205 8.45 -10.16 19.78
C PHE A 205 7.46 -11.22 19.26
N PHE A 206 7.47 -11.54 17.97
CA PHE A 206 6.66 -12.60 17.38
C PHE A 206 7.03 -13.98 17.91
N ILE A 207 8.33 -14.34 17.95
CA ILE A 207 8.78 -15.67 18.38
C ILE A 207 8.42 -15.93 19.86
N PHE A 208 8.70 -14.96 20.74
CA PHE A 208 8.42 -15.08 22.17
C PHE A 208 6.93 -14.92 22.49
N GLY A 209 6.27 -13.95 21.84
CA GLY A 209 4.86 -13.64 22.08
C GLY A 209 3.92 -14.70 21.51
N ASN A 210 4.27 -15.34 20.39
CA ASN A 210 3.41 -16.34 19.75
C ASN A 210 3.11 -17.54 20.67
N ARG A 211 4.03 -17.93 21.52
CA ARG A 211 3.80 -19.02 22.51
C ARG A 211 2.88 -18.58 23.65
N LYS A 212 2.94 -17.31 24.05
CA LYS A 212 2.25 -16.77 25.24
C LYS A 212 0.91 -16.11 24.89
N PHE A 213 0.85 -15.41 23.79
CA PHE A 213 -0.27 -14.51 23.44
C PHE A 213 -1.09 -14.95 22.22
N TYR A 214 -0.72 -16.03 21.51
CA TYR A 214 -1.46 -16.48 20.36
C TYR A 214 -2.09 -17.86 20.61
N LYS A 215 -3.41 -17.89 20.72
CA LYS A 215 -4.21 -19.10 20.94
C LYS A 215 -5.30 -19.18 19.86
N PRO A 216 -5.00 -19.78 18.70
CA PRO A 216 -6.03 -19.95 17.66
C PRO A 216 -7.13 -20.89 18.13
N LEU A 217 -8.36 -20.59 17.76
CA LEU A 217 -9.54 -21.39 18.12
C LEU A 217 -9.53 -22.80 17.48
N ASN A 218 -8.81 -22.97 16.37
CA ASN A 218 -8.78 -24.22 15.59
C ASN A 218 -7.63 -25.18 16.01
N ASN A 219 -7.09 -25.07 17.21
CA ASN A 219 -6.03 -25.97 17.69
C ASN A 219 -6.52 -27.31 18.24
N ASP A 220 -7.79 -27.68 18.04
CA ASP A 220 -8.27 -29.01 18.36
C ASP A 220 -7.97 -29.97 17.19
N PRO A 221 -6.98 -30.88 17.34
CA PRO A 221 -6.57 -31.78 16.24
C PRO A 221 -7.69 -32.74 15.78
N SER A 222 -8.68 -32.99 16.65
CA SER A 222 -9.81 -33.89 16.36
C SER A 222 -10.86 -33.24 15.46
N ASN A 223 -11.14 -31.95 15.66
CA ASN A 223 -12.05 -31.18 14.81
C ASN A 223 -11.40 -30.69 13.49
N GLY A 224 -10.07 -30.55 13.46
CA GLY A 224 -9.35 -30.04 12.31
C GLY A 224 -9.43 -30.96 11.07
N ARG A 225 -9.24 -32.26 11.25
CA ARG A 225 -9.21 -33.21 10.10
C ARG A 225 -10.58 -33.39 9.44
N GLU A 226 -11.64 -33.47 10.21
CA GLU A 226 -13.01 -33.61 9.69
C GLU A 226 -13.52 -32.31 9.07
N SER A 227 -13.23 -31.16 9.67
CA SER A 227 -13.49 -29.83 9.11
C SER A 227 -12.71 -29.59 7.83
N ILE A 228 -11.43 -29.98 7.77
CA ILE A 228 -10.61 -29.88 6.55
C ILE A 228 -11.15 -30.80 5.47
N ARG A 229 -11.54 -32.05 5.80
CA ARG A 229 -12.11 -32.99 4.83
C ARG A 229 -13.43 -32.48 4.26
N LYS A 230 -14.35 -32.02 5.11
CA LYS A 230 -15.62 -31.40 4.68
C LYS A 230 -15.39 -30.15 3.82
N SER A 231 -14.42 -29.31 4.19
CA SER A 231 -14.02 -28.15 3.40
C SER A 231 -13.43 -28.53 2.03
N LEU A 232 -12.64 -29.59 1.95
CA LEU A 232 -12.06 -30.09 0.70
C LEU A 232 -13.13 -30.74 -0.20
N GLU A 233 -14.06 -31.50 0.36
CA GLU A 233 -15.19 -32.08 -0.36
C GLU A 233 -16.12 -30.98 -0.89
N TYR A 234 -16.43 -29.97 -0.08
CA TYR A 234 -17.18 -28.79 -0.50
C TYR A 234 -16.48 -28.01 -1.61
N LYS A 235 -15.16 -27.78 -1.48
CA LYS A 235 -14.36 -27.14 -2.54
C LYS A 235 -14.32 -27.94 -3.83
N LYS A 236 -14.24 -29.28 -3.76
CA LYS A 236 -14.31 -30.15 -4.95
C LYS A 236 -15.68 -30.09 -5.61
N MET A 237 -16.76 -30.09 -4.83
CA MET A 237 -18.13 -29.94 -5.33
C MET A 237 -18.34 -28.55 -5.98
N LEU A 238 -17.85 -27.49 -5.38
CA LEU A 238 -17.88 -26.15 -5.97
C LEU A 238 -17.05 -26.06 -7.25
N ALA A 239 -15.89 -26.70 -7.30
CA ALA A 239 -15.02 -26.71 -8.48
C ALA A 239 -15.67 -27.39 -9.69
N SER A 240 -16.45 -28.45 -9.49
CA SER A 240 -17.13 -29.19 -10.56
C SER A 240 -18.39 -28.47 -11.10
N ARG A 241 -18.97 -27.53 -10.34
CA ARG A 241 -20.17 -26.80 -10.75
C ARG A 241 -19.84 -25.83 -11.90
N PRO A 242 -20.58 -25.86 -13.02
CA PRO A 242 -20.41 -24.84 -14.07
C PRO A 242 -20.81 -23.45 -13.59
N LEU A 243 -20.15 -22.42 -14.13
CA LEU A 243 -20.50 -21.04 -13.83
C LEU A 243 -21.87 -20.69 -14.43
N THR A 244 -22.71 -20.06 -13.62
CA THR A 244 -23.97 -19.47 -14.08
C THR A 244 -23.71 -18.25 -14.99
N LEU A 245 -24.71 -17.85 -15.75
CA LEU A 245 -24.62 -16.67 -16.62
C LEU A 245 -24.36 -15.38 -15.80
N ILE A 246 -24.97 -15.28 -14.62
CA ILE A 246 -24.78 -14.16 -13.69
C ILE A 246 -23.34 -14.14 -13.18
N GLU A 247 -22.81 -15.27 -12.76
CA GLU A 247 -21.41 -15.37 -12.29
C GLU A 247 -20.42 -14.97 -13.38
N LYS A 248 -20.63 -15.38 -14.64
CA LYS A 248 -19.81 -14.96 -15.77
C LYS A 248 -19.85 -13.46 -16.00
N LYS A 249 -21.03 -12.83 -15.92
CA LYS A 249 -21.20 -11.38 -16.04
C LYS A 249 -20.47 -10.63 -14.92
N ARG A 250 -20.58 -11.11 -13.68
CA ARG A 250 -19.88 -10.53 -12.52
C ARG A 250 -18.34 -10.63 -12.64
N ILE A 251 -17.82 -11.73 -13.16
CA ILE A 251 -16.38 -11.85 -13.46
C ILE A 251 -15.94 -10.81 -14.47
N ILE A 252 -16.72 -10.57 -15.54
CA ILE A 252 -16.41 -9.55 -16.54
C ILE A 252 -16.36 -8.16 -15.89
N VAL A 253 -17.29 -7.82 -15.00
CA VAL A 253 -17.28 -6.55 -14.26
C VAL A 253 -15.99 -6.40 -13.46
N ILE A 254 -15.59 -7.47 -12.72
CA ILE A 254 -14.34 -7.46 -11.93
C ILE A 254 -13.12 -7.23 -12.83
N LEU A 255 -13.03 -7.93 -13.97
CA LEU A 255 -11.90 -7.82 -14.90
C LEU A 255 -11.82 -6.41 -15.52
N VAL A 256 -12.97 -5.84 -15.93
CA VAL A 256 -13.03 -4.48 -16.47
C VAL A 256 -12.56 -3.48 -15.42
N LEU A 257 -13.07 -3.55 -14.19
CA LEU A 257 -12.67 -2.62 -13.14
C LEU A 257 -11.21 -2.84 -12.69
N ALA A 258 -10.70 -4.08 -12.71
CA ALA A 258 -9.28 -4.38 -12.47
C ALA A 258 -8.37 -3.74 -13.54
N PHE A 259 -8.80 -3.70 -14.80
CA PHE A 259 -8.08 -3.00 -15.86
C PHE A 259 -7.95 -1.49 -15.57
N PHE A 260 -9.04 -0.82 -15.17
CA PHE A 260 -8.98 0.59 -14.78
C PHE A 260 -8.10 0.82 -13.55
N THR A 261 -8.03 -0.14 -12.64
CA THR A 261 -7.18 -0.06 -11.44
C THR A 261 -5.71 0.14 -11.79
N VAL A 262 -5.22 -0.45 -12.87
CA VAL A 262 -3.82 -0.29 -13.31
C VAL A 262 -3.49 1.20 -13.54
N PHE A 263 -4.32 1.91 -14.27
CA PHE A 263 -4.07 3.33 -14.61
C PHE A 263 -4.17 4.24 -13.39
N PHE A 264 -5.12 3.98 -12.50
CA PHE A 264 -5.20 4.72 -11.24
C PHE A 264 -3.91 4.61 -10.43
N TRP A 265 -3.41 3.37 -10.25
CA TRP A 265 -2.22 3.13 -9.44
C TRP A 265 -0.93 3.59 -10.11
N ILE A 266 -0.83 3.61 -11.44
CA ILE A 266 0.32 4.22 -12.15
C ILE A 266 0.43 5.70 -11.76
N ALA A 267 -0.66 6.45 -11.85
CA ALA A 267 -0.69 7.86 -11.49
C ALA A 267 -0.49 8.10 -10.00
N TYR A 268 -1.17 7.32 -9.15
CA TYR A 268 -1.07 7.41 -7.70
C TYR A 268 0.38 7.22 -7.19
N THR A 269 1.08 6.24 -7.75
CA THR A 269 2.44 5.89 -7.29
C THR A 269 3.46 6.99 -7.60
N GLN A 270 3.14 7.94 -8.49
CA GLN A 270 4.03 9.07 -8.81
C GLN A 270 4.31 9.96 -7.58
N ALA A 271 3.45 10.00 -6.57
CA ALA A 271 3.72 10.69 -5.31
C ALA A 271 5.04 10.23 -4.65
N SER A 272 5.31 8.93 -4.67
CA SER A 272 6.53 8.33 -4.11
C SER A 272 7.65 8.16 -5.15
N MET A 273 7.50 8.66 -6.36
CA MET A 273 8.48 8.58 -7.46
C MET A 273 8.80 9.98 -8.01
N SER A 274 8.29 10.32 -9.17
CA SER A 274 8.62 11.56 -9.88
C SER A 274 8.27 12.82 -9.08
N ILE A 275 7.12 12.81 -8.38
CA ILE A 275 6.74 13.96 -7.54
C ILE A 275 7.65 14.08 -6.31
N ALA A 276 8.08 12.96 -5.72
CA ALA A 276 9.01 13.02 -4.59
C ALA A 276 10.38 13.57 -5.00
N LEU A 277 10.90 13.16 -6.17
CA LEU A 277 12.15 13.71 -6.74
C LEU A 277 12.00 15.20 -7.02
N TYR A 278 10.93 15.61 -7.71
CA TYR A 278 10.62 17.02 -7.96
C TYR A 278 10.49 17.82 -6.67
N THR A 279 9.82 17.29 -5.67
CA THR A 279 9.62 17.94 -4.37
C THR A 279 10.96 18.22 -3.69
N LYS A 280 11.89 17.26 -3.73
CA LYS A 280 13.21 17.44 -3.15
C LYS A 280 14.01 18.56 -3.79
N GLU A 281 13.91 18.71 -5.10
CA GLU A 281 14.74 19.63 -5.89
C GLU A 281 14.11 21.03 -6.01
N HIS A 282 12.80 21.11 -6.25
CA HIS A 282 12.12 22.33 -6.68
C HIS A 282 11.12 22.91 -5.66
N ILE A 283 10.84 22.22 -4.55
CA ILE A 283 9.91 22.71 -3.53
C ILE A 283 10.69 23.28 -2.33
N ASN A 284 10.24 24.42 -1.81
CA ASN A 284 10.78 24.97 -0.57
C ASN A 284 10.24 24.14 0.62
N LEU A 285 11.11 23.29 1.17
CA LEU A 285 10.82 22.46 2.33
C LEU A 285 11.34 23.08 3.63
N THR A 286 11.81 24.33 3.62
CA THR A 286 12.39 24.97 4.80
C THR A 286 11.30 25.78 5.54
N VAL A 287 11.11 25.49 6.82
CA VAL A 287 10.21 26.21 7.73
C VAL A 287 11.05 26.70 8.92
N GLY A 288 11.34 28.00 8.95
CA GLY A 288 12.28 28.56 9.91
C GLY A 288 13.67 27.93 9.76
N ASN A 289 14.18 27.33 10.82
CA ASN A 289 15.46 26.62 10.82
C ASN A 289 15.35 25.11 10.57
N PHE A 290 14.14 24.60 10.31
CA PHE A 290 13.90 23.18 10.10
C PHE A 290 13.65 22.88 8.62
N GLN A 291 14.36 21.87 8.08
CA GLN A 291 14.14 21.37 6.74
C GLN A 291 13.25 20.11 6.81
N ILE A 292 12.02 20.24 6.28
CA ILE A 292 11.07 19.13 6.24
C ILE A 292 11.67 17.98 5.38
N PRO A 293 11.84 16.79 5.93
CA PRO A 293 12.29 15.63 5.14
C PRO A 293 11.30 15.29 4.04
N THR A 294 11.78 15.08 2.82
CA THR A 294 10.92 14.69 1.68
C THR A 294 10.13 13.40 1.96
N SER A 295 10.67 12.49 2.78
CA SER A 295 9.99 11.25 3.16
C SER A 295 8.68 11.48 3.93
N TRP A 296 8.46 12.65 4.52
CA TRP A 296 7.22 13.00 5.23
C TRP A 296 5.99 13.09 4.32
N ILE A 297 6.18 13.13 2.99
CA ILE A 297 5.10 13.00 1.98
C ILE A 297 4.25 11.77 2.26
N ASP A 298 4.88 10.60 2.47
CA ASP A 298 4.16 9.36 2.75
C ASP A 298 3.44 9.41 4.12
N SER A 299 4.02 10.06 5.12
CA SER A 299 3.39 10.25 6.43
C SER A 299 2.14 11.12 6.35
N TYR A 300 2.17 12.19 5.54
CA TYR A 300 1.01 13.06 5.37
C TYR A 300 -0.16 12.31 4.71
N ASN A 301 0.12 11.50 3.69
CA ASN A 301 -0.89 10.60 3.11
C ASN A 301 -1.44 9.62 4.16
N GLY A 302 -0.57 8.97 4.95
CA GLY A 302 -0.97 8.08 6.05
C GLY A 302 -1.88 8.77 7.07
N LEU A 303 -1.54 10.00 7.48
CA LEU A 303 -2.35 10.82 8.39
C LEU A 303 -3.75 11.08 7.81
N LEU A 304 -3.80 11.51 6.54
CA LEU A 304 -5.07 11.77 5.87
C LEU A 304 -5.93 10.52 5.76
N CYS A 305 -5.35 9.36 5.43
CA CYS A 305 -6.09 8.10 5.36
C CYS A 305 -6.68 7.69 6.72
N VAL A 306 -5.97 7.93 7.82
CA VAL A 306 -6.47 7.67 9.19
C VAL A 306 -7.64 8.59 9.53
N ILE A 307 -7.56 9.88 9.18
CA ILE A 307 -8.61 10.87 9.49
C ILE A 307 -9.81 10.72 8.54
N LEU A 308 -9.55 10.66 7.24
CA LEU A 308 -10.60 10.68 6.22
C LEU A 308 -11.29 9.33 6.03
N GLY A 309 -10.65 8.21 6.40
CA GLY A 309 -11.23 6.88 6.30
C GLY A 309 -12.57 6.76 7.04
N PRO A 310 -12.64 7.04 8.36
CA PRO A 310 -13.89 7.05 9.11
C PRO A 310 -14.91 8.07 8.58
N ILE A 311 -14.45 9.26 8.17
CA ILE A 311 -15.31 10.32 7.60
C ILE A 311 -15.96 9.83 6.31
N SER A 312 -15.20 9.21 5.43
CA SER A 312 -15.73 8.68 4.18
C SER A 312 -16.76 7.56 4.41
N ALA A 313 -16.52 6.67 5.38
CA ALA A 313 -17.47 5.64 5.74
C ALA A 313 -18.81 6.25 6.20
N LEU A 314 -18.77 7.30 7.03
CA LEU A 314 -19.97 8.03 7.45
C LEU A 314 -20.69 8.71 6.26
N VAL A 315 -19.93 9.29 5.33
CA VAL A 315 -20.49 9.90 4.11
C VAL A 315 -21.23 8.85 3.27
N TRP A 316 -20.62 7.67 3.03
CA TRP A 316 -21.27 6.59 2.26
C TRP A 316 -22.52 6.06 2.96
N VAL A 317 -22.51 5.89 4.30
CA VAL A 317 -23.69 5.49 5.05
C VAL A 317 -24.81 6.54 4.95
N LYS A 318 -24.48 7.82 5.09
CA LYS A 318 -25.47 8.90 4.92
C LYS A 318 -26.06 8.93 3.50
N LEU A 319 -25.21 8.76 2.49
CA LEU A 319 -25.65 8.71 1.09
C LEU A 319 -26.57 7.52 0.84
N SER A 320 -26.29 6.35 1.41
CA SER A 320 -27.13 5.16 1.26
C SER A 320 -28.54 5.34 1.84
N GLN A 321 -28.73 6.23 2.82
CA GLN A 321 -30.00 6.55 3.45
C GLN A 321 -30.81 7.62 2.66
N THR A 322 -30.22 8.24 1.64
CA THR A 322 -30.92 9.23 0.81
C THR A 322 -31.87 8.56 -0.20
N LYS A 323 -32.84 9.32 -0.71
CA LYS A 323 -33.76 8.82 -1.75
C LYS A 323 -33.07 8.33 -3.02
N LYS A 324 -31.85 8.80 -3.32
CA LYS A 324 -31.04 8.38 -4.48
C LYS A 324 -30.16 7.15 -4.19
N GLY A 325 -30.07 6.73 -2.93
CA GLY A 325 -29.23 5.62 -2.50
C GLY A 325 -27.72 5.93 -2.52
N ASP A 326 -26.90 4.90 -2.25
CA ASP A 326 -25.45 5.00 -2.32
C ASP A 326 -24.96 5.07 -3.78
N LEU A 327 -23.79 5.66 -3.98
CA LEU A 327 -23.13 5.66 -5.28
C LEU A 327 -22.71 4.25 -5.66
N SER A 328 -22.95 3.86 -6.91
CA SER A 328 -22.44 2.58 -7.44
C SER A 328 -20.91 2.52 -7.43
N VAL A 329 -20.35 1.32 -7.42
CA VAL A 329 -18.91 1.09 -7.44
C VAL A 329 -18.20 1.82 -8.58
N PRO A 330 -18.67 1.74 -9.86
CA PRO A 330 -18.04 2.49 -10.95
C PRO A 330 -18.06 4.00 -10.74
N LYS A 331 -19.13 4.57 -10.14
CA LYS A 331 -19.20 6.01 -9.85
C LYS A 331 -18.19 6.42 -8.75
N LYS A 332 -18.04 5.63 -7.69
CA LYS A 332 -17.04 5.89 -6.64
C LYS A 332 -15.62 5.82 -7.20
N MET A 333 -15.33 4.83 -8.05
CA MET A 333 -14.04 4.71 -8.72
C MET A 333 -13.79 5.87 -9.69
N SER A 334 -14.81 6.29 -10.46
CA SER A 334 -14.70 7.47 -11.31
C SER A 334 -14.41 8.74 -10.52
N LEU A 335 -15.06 8.93 -9.36
CA LEU A 335 -14.77 10.05 -8.47
C LEU A 335 -13.31 10.02 -8.01
N GLY A 336 -12.77 8.83 -7.70
CA GLY A 336 -11.36 8.66 -7.37
C GLY A 336 -10.43 9.11 -8.50
N PHE A 337 -10.73 8.75 -9.77
CA PHE A 337 -9.98 9.21 -10.94
C PHE A 337 -10.01 10.73 -11.09
N ILE A 338 -11.19 11.36 -10.96
CA ILE A 338 -11.36 12.80 -11.10
C ILE A 338 -10.59 13.55 -10.00
N LEU A 339 -10.67 13.08 -8.74
CA LEU A 339 -9.95 13.69 -7.61
C LEU A 339 -8.44 13.58 -7.77
N LEU A 340 -7.95 12.44 -8.27
CA LEU A 340 -6.53 12.28 -8.56
C LEU A 340 -6.08 13.17 -9.75
N ALA A 341 -6.93 13.37 -10.75
CA ALA A 341 -6.66 14.32 -11.82
C ALA A 341 -6.58 15.76 -11.30
N ILE A 342 -7.49 16.16 -10.40
CA ILE A 342 -7.44 17.47 -9.72
C ILE A 342 -6.14 17.61 -8.91
N ALA A 343 -5.70 16.55 -8.23
CA ALA A 343 -4.43 16.56 -7.51
C ALA A 343 -3.26 16.98 -8.42
N PHE A 344 -3.16 16.44 -9.62
CA PHE A 344 -2.08 16.79 -10.56
C PHE A 344 -2.11 18.26 -10.99
N LEU A 345 -3.27 18.96 -10.95
CA LEU A 345 -3.33 20.39 -11.26
C LEU A 345 -2.45 21.21 -10.31
N PHE A 346 -2.38 20.84 -9.02
CA PHE A 346 -1.48 21.50 -8.05
C PHE A 346 -0.01 21.35 -8.48
N MET A 347 0.39 20.18 -8.95
CA MET A 347 1.77 19.94 -9.41
C MET A 347 2.07 20.65 -10.72
N ILE A 348 1.10 20.74 -11.63
CA ILE A 348 1.24 21.54 -12.87
C ILE A 348 1.53 22.99 -12.55
N VAL A 349 0.77 23.59 -11.60
CA VAL A 349 1.02 24.99 -11.18
C VAL A 349 2.39 25.13 -10.54
N ALA A 350 2.83 24.18 -9.70
CA ALA A 350 4.16 24.18 -9.12
C ALA A 350 5.25 24.19 -10.19
N VAL A 351 5.14 23.32 -11.21
CA VAL A 351 6.11 23.25 -12.33
C VAL A 351 6.11 24.53 -13.18
N ILE A 352 4.95 25.13 -13.41
CA ILE A 352 4.87 26.42 -14.14
C ILE A 352 5.59 27.54 -13.36
N GLN A 353 5.50 27.55 -12.02
CA GLN A 353 6.13 28.57 -11.19
C GLN A 353 7.66 28.45 -11.09
N THR A 354 8.19 27.21 -11.05
CA THR A 354 9.63 26.97 -10.84
C THR A 354 10.38 26.71 -12.12
N GLY A 355 9.69 26.30 -13.18
CA GLY A 355 10.31 25.69 -14.34
C GLY A 355 10.82 24.26 -14.04
N THR A 356 11.62 23.72 -14.96
CA THR A 356 12.18 22.37 -14.85
C THR A 356 13.71 22.38 -14.68
N ASP A 357 14.31 23.56 -14.52
CA ASP A 357 15.75 23.72 -14.33
C ASP A 357 16.12 23.35 -12.89
N PRO A 358 16.93 22.30 -12.66
CA PRO A 358 17.39 21.90 -11.32
C PRO A 358 18.15 23.00 -10.57
N ASN A 359 18.76 23.94 -11.31
CA ASN A 359 19.49 25.07 -10.75
C ASN A 359 18.62 26.32 -10.51
N SER A 360 17.31 26.21 -10.70
CA SER A 360 16.38 27.32 -10.46
C SER A 360 16.48 27.81 -9.02
N ILE A 361 16.75 29.11 -8.84
CA ILE A 361 16.79 29.78 -7.53
C ILE A 361 15.37 29.86 -6.94
N HIS A 362 14.35 29.86 -7.79
CA HIS A 362 12.95 29.97 -7.37
C HIS A 362 12.38 28.59 -7.06
N LYS A 363 12.11 28.32 -5.77
CA LYS A 363 11.40 27.11 -5.33
C LYS A 363 9.93 27.40 -5.11
N ALA A 364 9.05 26.48 -5.54
CA ALA A 364 7.63 26.58 -5.28
C ALA A 364 7.29 26.29 -3.80
N SER A 365 6.13 26.76 -3.36
CA SER A 365 5.64 26.52 -2.01
C SER A 365 5.30 25.04 -1.78
N VAL A 366 5.57 24.54 -0.56
CA VAL A 366 5.13 23.21 -0.10
C VAL A 366 3.61 23.06 -0.16
N PHE A 367 2.86 24.16 -0.17
CA PHE A 367 1.40 24.16 -0.32
C PHE A 367 0.92 23.36 -1.55
N TRP A 368 1.64 23.41 -2.67
CA TRP A 368 1.28 22.65 -3.87
C TRP A 368 1.35 21.15 -3.65
N VAL A 369 2.37 20.67 -2.95
CA VAL A 369 2.51 19.25 -2.60
C VAL A 369 1.44 18.82 -1.60
N VAL A 370 1.14 19.66 -0.60
CA VAL A 370 0.06 19.40 0.37
C VAL A 370 -1.30 19.32 -0.34
N GLY A 371 -1.58 20.24 -1.26
CA GLY A 371 -2.79 20.20 -2.09
C GLY A 371 -2.89 18.94 -2.92
N PHE A 372 -1.80 18.58 -3.62
CA PHE A 372 -1.72 17.31 -4.38
C PHE A 372 -2.04 16.10 -3.49
N LEU A 373 -1.35 15.94 -2.37
CA LEU A 373 -1.49 14.80 -1.47
C LEU A 373 -2.89 14.73 -0.85
N THR A 374 -3.51 15.88 -0.58
CA THR A 374 -4.87 15.94 -0.03
C THR A 374 -5.89 15.37 -1.01
N PHE A 375 -5.90 15.85 -2.26
CA PHE A 375 -6.82 15.35 -3.28
C PHE A 375 -6.51 13.91 -3.69
N GLN A 376 -5.24 13.53 -3.75
CA GLN A 376 -4.80 12.15 -3.96
C GLN A 376 -5.35 11.20 -2.88
N SER A 377 -5.23 11.57 -1.59
CA SER A 377 -5.71 10.74 -0.47
C SER A 377 -7.23 10.59 -0.46
N ILE A 378 -7.97 11.68 -0.75
CA ILE A 378 -9.43 11.61 -0.90
C ILE A 378 -9.79 10.68 -2.07
N GLY A 379 -9.10 10.80 -3.20
CA GLY A 379 -9.29 9.93 -4.36
C GLY A 379 -9.01 8.46 -4.06
N GLU A 380 -7.95 8.17 -3.31
CA GLU A 380 -7.61 6.81 -2.85
C GLU A 380 -8.72 6.19 -2.01
N ILE A 381 -9.26 6.93 -1.05
CA ILE A 381 -10.33 6.45 -0.16
C ILE A 381 -11.62 6.16 -0.94
N CYS A 382 -11.90 6.92 -1.98
CA CYS A 382 -13.03 6.64 -2.89
C CYS A 382 -12.80 5.40 -3.75
N PHE A 383 -11.54 5.02 -4.00
CA PHE A 383 -11.16 3.98 -4.94
C PHE A 383 -10.82 2.64 -4.28
N SER A 384 -9.89 2.63 -3.34
CA SER A 384 -9.27 1.42 -2.80
C SER A 384 -10.22 0.52 -2.00
N PRO A 385 -10.91 1.00 -0.96
CA PRO A 385 -11.79 0.15 -0.15
C PRO A 385 -12.97 -0.39 -0.95
N VAL A 386 -13.46 0.43 -1.88
CA VAL A 386 -14.60 0.10 -2.74
C VAL A 386 -14.25 -1.04 -3.70
N GLY A 387 -13.04 -1.02 -4.26
CA GLY A 387 -12.56 -2.07 -5.15
C GLY A 387 -12.43 -3.43 -4.47
N TYR A 388 -11.83 -3.49 -3.27
CA TYR A 388 -11.72 -4.74 -2.51
C TYR A 388 -13.10 -5.30 -2.11
N GLY A 389 -14.00 -4.43 -1.63
CA GLY A 389 -15.35 -4.82 -1.28
C GLY A 389 -16.15 -5.36 -2.47
N MET A 390 -15.97 -4.76 -3.64
CA MET A 390 -16.62 -5.20 -4.88
C MET A 390 -16.12 -6.58 -5.31
N VAL A 391 -14.81 -6.81 -5.37
CA VAL A 391 -14.25 -8.13 -5.73
C VAL A 391 -14.77 -9.21 -4.79
N ASN A 392 -14.79 -8.95 -3.48
CA ASN A 392 -15.28 -9.90 -2.50
C ASN A 392 -16.78 -10.21 -2.68
N LYS A 393 -17.60 -9.18 -2.96
CA LYS A 393 -19.07 -9.30 -3.10
C LYS A 393 -19.49 -9.97 -4.41
N LEU A 394 -18.82 -9.68 -5.53
CA LEU A 394 -19.23 -10.15 -6.85
C LEU A 394 -18.57 -11.46 -7.26
N SER A 395 -17.47 -11.87 -6.61
CA SER A 395 -16.77 -13.09 -6.97
C SER A 395 -17.61 -14.34 -6.68
N PRO A 396 -17.72 -15.28 -7.63
CA PRO A 396 -18.21 -16.61 -7.32
C PRO A 396 -17.37 -17.27 -6.23
N GLU A 397 -18.00 -18.01 -5.32
CA GLU A 397 -17.31 -18.64 -4.17
C GLU A 397 -16.05 -19.43 -4.57
N LYS A 398 -16.12 -20.16 -5.69
CA LYS A 398 -14.99 -20.98 -6.17
C LYS A 398 -13.82 -20.16 -6.71
N TYR A 399 -13.99 -18.85 -7.02
CA TYR A 399 -12.98 -18.00 -7.64
C TYR A 399 -12.64 -16.76 -6.83
N ILE A 400 -13.12 -16.59 -5.59
CA ILE A 400 -12.87 -15.41 -4.75
C ILE A 400 -11.37 -15.13 -4.64
N SER A 401 -10.57 -16.13 -4.24
CA SER A 401 -9.12 -15.97 -4.08
C SER A 401 -8.41 -15.70 -5.40
N PHE A 402 -8.85 -16.35 -6.48
CA PHE A 402 -8.30 -16.15 -7.81
C PHE A 402 -8.56 -14.71 -8.32
N LEU A 403 -9.80 -14.23 -8.22
CA LEU A 403 -10.17 -12.89 -8.68
C LEU A 403 -9.56 -11.79 -7.81
N MET A 404 -9.40 -12.04 -6.51
CA MET A 404 -8.62 -11.15 -5.64
C MET A 404 -7.13 -11.15 -6.06
N GLY A 405 -6.59 -12.29 -6.45
CA GLY A 405 -5.25 -12.39 -7.04
C GLY A 405 -5.12 -11.57 -8.33
N VAL A 406 -6.10 -11.64 -9.24
CA VAL A 406 -6.14 -10.82 -10.46
C VAL A 406 -6.16 -9.32 -10.11
N TRP A 407 -6.93 -8.91 -9.09
CA TRP A 407 -6.94 -7.53 -8.61
C TRP A 407 -5.56 -7.07 -8.12
N PHE A 408 -4.84 -7.93 -7.39
CA PHE A 408 -3.47 -7.64 -6.96
C PHE A 408 -2.45 -7.66 -8.11
N LEU A 409 -2.65 -8.50 -9.13
CA LEU A 409 -1.85 -8.45 -10.35
C LEU A 409 -1.99 -7.12 -11.08
N GLY A 410 -3.16 -6.48 -11.03
CA GLY A 410 -3.34 -5.10 -11.51
C GLY A 410 -2.42 -4.12 -10.79
N LYS A 411 -2.31 -4.20 -9.45
CA LYS A 411 -1.37 -3.38 -8.68
C LYS A 411 0.10 -3.70 -8.96
N PHE A 412 0.44 -4.98 -9.13
CA PHE A 412 1.78 -5.40 -9.56
C PHE A 412 2.17 -4.75 -10.88
N ALA A 413 1.30 -4.87 -11.90
CA ALA A 413 1.52 -4.29 -13.22
C ALA A 413 1.64 -2.76 -13.14
N ALA A 414 0.75 -2.11 -12.40
CA ALA A 414 0.78 -0.66 -12.20
C ALA A 414 2.09 -0.19 -11.57
N ASN A 415 2.54 -0.83 -10.49
CA ASN A 415 3.79 -0.48 -9.84
C ASN A 415 4.99 -0.68 -10.78
N LYS A 416 5.02 -1.78 -11.54
CA LYS A 416 6.12 -2.02 -12.49
C LYS A 416 6.14 -0.99 -13.62
N LEU A 417 4.97 -0.66 -14.18
CA LEU A 417 4.82 0.33 -15.25
C LEU A 417 5.11 1.76 -14.77
N SER A 418 4.75 2.10 -13.53
CA SER A 418 4.99 3.44 -12.98
C SER A 418 6.47 3.83 -12.92
N GLY A 419 7.37 2.86 -12.85
CA GLY A 419 8.81 3.10 -12.90
C GLY A 419 9.33 3.67 -14.21
N TYR A 420 8.60 3.48 -15.32
CA TYR A 420 8.97 4.04 -16.62
C TYR A 420 8.54 5.50 -16.78
N THR A 421 7.65 6.01 -15.92
CA THR A 421 7.15 7.39 -15.99
C THR A 421 8.30 8.40 -15.88
N GLN A 422 9.30 8.15 -15.03
CA GLN A 422 10.44 9.05 -14.90
C GLN A 422 11.28 9.10 -16.17
N ALA A 423 11.51 7.97 -16.84
CA ALA A 423 12.20 7.95 -18.13
C ALA A 423 11.44 8.72 -19.22
N ILE A 424 10.10 8.70 -19.17
CA ILE A 424 9.26 9.50 -20.06
C ILE A 424 9.38 10.99 -19.73
N ILE A 425 9.42 11.33 -18.43
CA ILE A 425 9.65 12.72 -17.98
C ILE A 425 11.00 13.25 -18.46
N ASP A 426 12.06 12.43 -18.36
CA ASP A 426 13.42 12.82 -18.79
C ASP A 426 13.48 13.08 -20.30
N GLN A 427 12.61 12.46 -21.11
CA GLN A 427 12.55 12.64 -22.57
C GLN A 427 11.60 13.76 -23.01
N LEU A 428 10.40 13.82 -22.45
CA LEU A 428 9.32 14.74 -22.88
C LEU A 428 9.23 16.01 -22.03
N GLY A 429 9.84 16.02 -20.85
CA GLY A 429 9.72 17.08 -19.86
C GLY A 429 8.61 16.84 -18.84
N MET A 430 8.79 17.38 -17.65
CA MET A 430 7.91 17.16 -16.50
C MET A 430 6.52 17.77 -16.69
N LEU A 431 6.45 18.99 -17.23
CA LEU A 431 5.19 19.68 -17.46
C LEU A 431 4.28 18.90 -18.40
N GLN A 432 4.84 18.39 -19.50
CA GLN A 432 4.10 17.63 -20.51
C GLN A 432 3.51 16.35 -19.91
N VAL A 433 4.31 15.61 -19.15
CA VAL A 433 3.86 14.36 -18.52
C VAL A 433 2.82 14.65 -17.42
N PHE A 434 3.00 15.72 -16.64
CA PHE A 434 2.04 16.11 -15.60
C PHE A 434 0.71 16.64 -16.17
N ILE A 435 0.66 17.09 -17.44
CA ILE A 435 -0.59 17.41 -18.16
C ILE A 435 -1.21 16.13 -18.73
N VAL A 436 -0.41 15.23 -19.28
CA VAL A 436 -0.88 13.99 -19.92
C VAL A 436 -1.53 13.05 -18.89
N ILE A 437 -0.91 12.87 -17.73
CA ILE A 437 -1.44 11.96 -16.69
C ILE A 437 -2.88 12.33 -16.27
N PRO A 438 -3.18 13.57 -15.80
CA PRO A 438 -4.54 13.94 -15.41
C PRO A 438 -5.53 13.91 -16.58
N SER A 439 -5.09 14.18 -17.80
CA SER A 439 -5.94 14.04 -18.99
C SER A 439 -6.42 12.60 -19.19
N PHE A 440 -5.52 11.61 -19.09
CA PHE A 440 -5.91 10.20 -19.11
C PHE A 440 -6.80 9.82 -17.93
N LEU A 441 -6.49 10.32 -16.72
CA LEU A 441 -7.33 10.05 -15.53
C LEU A 441 -8.76 10.57 -15.73
N LEU A 442 -8.93 11.77 -16.28
CA LEU A 442 -10.25 12.33 -16.60
C LEU A 442 -10.97 11.50 -17.65
N ILE A 443 -10.29 11.10 -18.73
CA ILE A 443 -10.85 10.24 -19.78
C ILE A 443 -11.35 8.92 -19.16
N PHE A 444 -10.53 8.23 -18.37
CA PHE A 444 -10.91 6.98 -17.72
C PHE A 444 -12.05 7.17 -16.70
N GLY A 445 -12.04 8.28 -15.95
CA GLY A 445 -13.13 8.64 -15.05
C GLY A 445 -14.45 8.81 -15.80
N ILE A 446 -14.44 9.54 -16.94
CA ILE A 446 -15.61 9.74 -17.79
C ILE A 446 -16.09 8.42 -18.43
N ILE A 447 -15.18 7.59 -18.93
CA ILE A 447 -15.52 6.27 -19.49
C ILE A 447 -16.23 5.41 -18.43
N LEU A 448 -15.74 5.38 -17.17
CA LEU A 448 -16.39 4.67 -16.09
C LEU A 448 -17.80 5.22 -15.77
N LEU A 449 -18.00 6.54 -15.86
CA LEU A 449 -19.34 7.14 -15.71
C LEU A 449 -20.29 6.71 -16.81
N ILE A 450 -19.85 6.69 -18.06
CA ILE A 450 -20.62 6.24 -19.22
C ILE A 450 -20.96 4.75 -19.08
N MET A 451 -19.98 3.92 -18.71
CA MET A 451 -20.15 2.48 -18.53
C MET A 451 -20.96 2.10 -17.29
N ASN A 452 -21.20 3.04 -16.36
CA ASN A 452 -21.79 2.77 -15.06
C ASN A 452 -23.10 1.97 -15.15
N LYS A 453 -24.04 2.38 -16.00
CA LYS A 453 -25.35 1.71 -16.14
C LYS A 453 -25.17 0.24 -16.53
N LYS A 454 -24.36 -0.03 -17.54
CA LYS A 454 -24.07 -1.38 -18.05
C LYS A 454 -23.34 -2.24 -17.01
N LEU A 455 -22.37 -1.68 -16.29
CA LEU A 455 -21.60 -2.41 -15.26
C LEU A 455 -22.50 -2.76 -14.06
N VAL A 456 -23.40 -1.88 -13.66
CA VAL A 456 -24.36 -2.17 -12.58
C VAL A 456 -25.37 -3.24 -13.02
N GLU A 457 -25.90 -3.17 -14.25
CA GLU A 457 -26.79 -4.21 -14.80
C GLU A 457 -26.12 -5.59 -14.89
N LEU A 458 -24.82 -5.64 -15.22
CA LEU A 458 -24.05 -6.89 -15.27
C LEU A 458 -23.69 -7.44 -13.89
N SER A 459 -23.69 -6.59 -12.84
CA SER A 459 -23.36 -7.00 -11.49
C SER A 459 -24.55 -7.58 -10.71
N ASN A 460 -25.76 -7.26 -11.11
CA ASN A 460 -27.01 -7.77 -10.54
C ASN A 460 -27.43 -9.09 -11.22
#